data_7bb818a327f81b01ab5d8ab3f9a4b846
#
_entry.id   7bb818a327f81b01ab5d8ab3f9a4b846
#
_cell.length_a   1.000
_cell.length_b   1.000
_cell.length_c   1.000
_cell.angle_alpha   90.00
_cell.angle_beta   90.00
_cell.angle_gamma   90.00
#
_symmetry.space_group_name_H-M   'P 1'
#
loop_
_entity.id
_entity.type
_entity.pdbx_description
1 polymer ?
#
loop_
_entity_poly.entity_id
_entity_poly.type
_entity_poly.pdbx_seq_one_letter_code
_entity_poly.pdbx_strand_id
1 'polypeptide(L)'
;MIIDLHAHIFPDKIAAVAIPELESHLPNNQKACSNGTLTGLLEGMKDGDVTYSVILPVVTAPKQFDSLNRFAETVSHTEGIISFGGIHPDNDNIVQRLQSLKDRGFKGIKLHPDYQHCYINDPRYINIIRTCVELDLMVSIHAGVDIGYPDPVHCPPELTVKMLDAVYEGKEPEKAHIILAHLGGHDMYDDVEKYLAGRNVYFDTAYSIDQLPVDQCVRLIRKHGADHVVFGTDSPWTRQKQQADYVRSLPLTEEEKELILWKNAAKFLDIL
;
A
#
# COMPACT_ATOMS: atom_id res chain seq x y z
N MET A 1 -14.94 1.84 -13.76
CA MET A 1 -14.15 0.88 -12.96
C MET A 1 -13.40 1.66 -11.88
N ILE A 2 -13.24 1.09 -10.68
CA ILE A 2 -12.37 1.59 -9.62
C ILE A 2 -11.62 0.40 -9.05
N ILE A 3 -10.30 0.55 -8.83
CA ILE A 3 -9.45 -0.45 -8.19
C ILE A 3 -8.83 0.18 -6.96
N ASP A 4 -9.24 -0.27 -5.77
CA ASP A 4 -8.66 0.14 -4.50
C ASP A 4 -7.43 -0.72 -4.21
N LEU A 5 -6.25 -0.16 -4.36
CA LEU A 5 -4.99 -0.89 -4.21
C LEU A 5 -4.51 -1.03 -2.77
N HIS A 6 -5.21 -0.42 -1.81
CA HIS A 6 -4.76 -0.41 -0.42
C HIS A 6 -5.95 -0.58 0.54
N ALA A 7 -6.21 -1.82 0.91
CA ALA A 7 -7.22 -2.15 1.91
C ALA A 7 -6.68 -3.20 2.90
N HIS A 8 -7.18 -3.16 4.13
CA HIS A 8 -6.83 -4.10 5.19
C HIS A 8 -8.06 -4.81 5.70
N ILE A 9 -7.95 -6.12 5.89
CA ILE A 9 -8.93 -6.94 6.57
C ILE A 9 -8.24 -7.95 7.48
N PHE A 10 -8.99 -8.41 8.45
CA PHE A 10 -8.59 -9.46 9.39
C PHE A 10 -9.59 -10.60 9.36
N PRO A 11 -9.19 -11.84 9.71
CA PRO A 11 -10.16 -12.89 10.05
C PRO A 11 -11.14 -12.38 11.11
N ASP A 12 -12.44 -12.70 11.01
CA ASP A 12 -13.50 -12.12 11.85
C ASP A 12 -13.18 -12.13 13.35
N LYS A 13 -12.65 -13.27 13.85
CA LYS A 13 -12.25 -13.41 15.26
C LYS A 13 -11.10 -12.48 15.67
N ILE A 14 -10.21 -12.20 14.72
CA ILE A 14 -9.07 -11.29 14.94
C ILE A 14 -9.54 -9.84 14.82
N ALA A 15 -10.38 -9.50 13.85
CA ALA A 15 -10.94 -8.16 13.65
C ALA A 15 -11.59 -7.63 14.93
N ALA A 16 -12.37 -8.46 15.61
CA ALA A 16 -13.06 -8.10 16.86
C ALA A 16 -12.11 -7.63 17.99
N VAL A 17 -10.83 -8.00 17.93
CA VAL A 17 -9.81 -7.60 18.90
C VAL A 17 -8.86 -6.58 18.30
N ALA A 18 -8.39 -6.80 17.08
CA ALA A 18 -7.38 -5.96 16.44
C ALA A 18 -7.90 -4.54 16.14
N ILE A 19 -9.14 -4.41 15.66
CA ILE A 19 -9.68 -3.07 15.33
C ILE A 19 -9.76 -2.18 16.58
N PRO A 20 -10.37 -2.60 17.72
CA PRO A 20 -10.36 -1.78 18.93
C PRO A 20 -8.96 -1.48 19.47
N GLU A 21 -8.02 -2.42 19.36
CA GLU A 21 -6.64 -2.21 19.77
C GLU A 21 -5.97 -1.12 18.93
N LEU A 22 -6.03 -1.24 17.59
CA LEU A 22 -5.47 -0.25 16.68
C LEU A 22 -6.11 1.13 16.87
N GLU A 23 -7.43 1.18 17.04
CA GLU A 23 -8.15 2.44 17.35
C GLU A 23 -7.65 3.11 18.64
N SER A 24 -7.20 2.33 19.63
CA SER A 24 -6.69 2.89 20.89
C SER A 24 -5.39 3.68 20.72
N HIS A 25 -4.66 3.46 19.62
CA HIS A 25 -3.42 4.18 19.29
C HIS A 25 -3.68 5.41 18.41
N LEU A 26 -4.90 5.56 17.87
CA LEU A 26 -5.22 6.70 16.99
C LEU A 26 -5.49 7.98 17.79
N PRO A 27 -5.05 9.14 17.30
CA PRO A 27 -5.35 10.42 17.94
C PRO A 27 -6.84 10.76 17.85
N ASN A 28 -7.29 11.64 18.74
CA ASN A 28 -8.65 12.23 18.73
C ASN A 28 -9.80 11.23 18.74
N ASN A 29 -9.60 10.02 19.32
CA ASN A 29 -10.57 8.93 19.35
C ASN A 29 -11.11 8.55 17.96
N GLN A 30 -10.30 8.67 16.94
CA GLN A 30 -10.65 8.26 15.58
C GLN A 30 -11.05 6.78 15.58
N LYS A 31 -12.02 6.44 14.73
CA LYS A 31 -12.57 5.10 14.63
C LYS A 31 -12.44 4.56 13.20
N ALA A 32 -12.31 3.25 13.10
CA ALA A 32 -12.45 2.57 11.82
C ALA A 32 -13.83 2.83 11.21
N CYS A 33 -13.88 2.96 9.89
CA CYS A 33 -15.12 3.19 9.15
C CYS A 33 -15.91 1.91 8.89
N SER A 34 -15.29 0.76 9.11
CA SER A 34 -15.92 -0.58 9.03
C SER A 34 -15.32 -1.50 10.10
N ASN A 35 -15.87 -2.72 10.20
CA ASN A 35 -15.44 -3.70 11.20
C ASN A 35 -14.10 -4.42 10.87
N GLY A 36 -13.43 -4.06 9.77
CA GLY A 36 -12.15 -4.64 9.36
C GLY A 36 -12.23 -6.11 8.91
N THR A 37 -13.41 -6.60 8.54
CA THR A 37 -13.61 -7.96 8.00
C THR A 37 -13.81 -7.93 6.48
N LEU A 38 -13.74 -9.11 5.83
CA LEU A 38 -14.06 -9.24 4.40
C LEU A 38 -15.48 -8.73 4.11
N THR A 39 -16.47 -9.05 4.95
CA THR A 39 -17.85 -8.58 4.80
C THR A 39 -17.92 -7.04 4.82
N GLY A 40 -17.28 -6.41 5.79
CA GLY A 40 -17.26 -4.94 5.89
C GLY A 40 -16.57 -4.27 4.69
N LEU A 41 -15.52 -4.89 4.14
CA LEU A 41 -14.89 -4.40 2.92
C LEU A 41 -15.81 -4.52 1.70
N LEU A 42 -16.47 -5.66 1.51
CA LEU A 42 -17.43 -5.88 0.39
C LEU A 42 -18.61 -4.90 0.45
N GLU A 43 -19.10 -4.57 1.64
CA GLU A 43 -20.11 -3.52 1.84
C GLU A 43 -19.59 -2.15 1.39
N GLY A 44 -18.35 -1.79 1.77
CA GLY A 44 -17.69 -0.57 1.35
C GLY A 44 -17.46 -0.50 -0.16
N MET A 45 -17.02 -1.61 -0.78
CA MET A 45 -16.86 -1.72 -2.24
C MET A 45 -18.19 -1.46 -2.97
N LYS A 46 -19.26 -2.07 -2.49
CA LYS A 46 -20.61 -1.87 -3.06
C LYS A 46 -21.07 -0.42 -2.94
N ASP A 47 -20.87 0.22 -1.77
CA ASP A 47 -21.25 1.63 -1.55
C ASP A 47 -20.44 2.59 -2.43
N GLY A 48 -19.17 2.28 -2.68
CA GLY A 48 -18.21 3.10 -3.44
C GLY A 48 -18.12 2.77 -4.94
N ASP A 49 -18.90 1.82 -5.47
CA ASP A 49 -18.77 1.29 -6.84
C ASP A 49 -17.34 0.80 -7.14
N VAL A 50 -16.64 0.26 -6.13
CA VAL A 50 -15.28 -0.29 -6.27
C VAL A 50 -15.37 -1.69 -6.89
N THR A 51 -14.68 -1.87 -8.01
CA THR A 51 -14.70 -3.12 -8.78
C THR A 51 -13.76 -4.17 -8.19
N TYR A 52 -12.57 -3.73 -7.78
CA TYR A 52 -11.55 -4.59 -7.17
C TYR A 52 -10.95 -3.90 -5.95
N SER A 53 -10.68 -4.67 -4.89
CA SER A 53 -9.87 -4.23 -3.76
C SER A 53 -8.69 -5.17 -3.55
N VAL A 54 -7.51 -4.58 -3.39
CA VAL A 54 -6.28 -5.31 -3.08
C VAL A 54 -6.06 -5.32 -1.57
N ILE A 55 -6.04 -6.53 -1.00
CA ILE A 55 -5.78 -6.72 0.42
C ILE A 55 -4.27 -6.72 0.66
N LEU A 56 -3.84 -5.93 1.62
CA LEU A 56 -2.44 -5.77 2.01
C LEU A 56 -2.19 -6.33 3.43
N PRO A 57 -1.92 -7.64 3.57
CA PRO A 57 -1.68 -8.25 4.87
C PRO A 57 -0.33 -7.84 5.45
N VAL A 58 -0.29 -7.44 6.72
CA VAL A 58 0.94 -7.02 7.41
C VAL A 58 1.44 -8.13 8.32
N VAL A 59 2.59 -8.73 7.96
CA VAL A 59 3.28 -9.73 8.79
C VAL A 59 4.15 -9.00 9.81
N THR A 60 3.68 -8.88 11.04
CA THR A 60 4.37 -8.15 12.13
C THR A 60 5.36 -9.03 12.90
N ALA A 61 5.38 -10.33 12.67
CA ALA A 61 6.34 -11.27 13.25
C ALA A 61 6.60 -12.44 12.30
N PRO A 62 7.83 -13.00 12.23
CA PRO A 62 8.20 -14.07 11.29
C PRO A 62 7.28 -15.29 11.32
N LYS A 63 6.80 -15.68 12.50
CA LYS A 63 5.90 -16.83 12.70
C LYS A 63 4.53 -16.70 12.05
N GLN A 64 4.12 -15.49 11.65
CA GLN A 64 2.82 -15.24 11.04
C GLN A 64 2.82 -15.53 9.53
N PHE A 65 3.98 -15.72 8.89
CA PHE A 65 4.11 -15.87 7.44
C PHE A 65 3.10 -16.87 6.86
N ASP A 66 3.08 -18.10 7.37
CA ASP A 66 2.23 -19.15 6.82
C ASP A 66 0.73 -18.92 7.05
N SER A 67 0.36 -18.52 8.28
CA SER A 67 -1.05 -18.34 8.64
C SER A 67 -1.68 -17.15 7.92
N LEU A 68 -0.95 -16.05 7.81
CA LEU A 68 -1.43 -14.82 7.23
C LEU A 68 -1.52 -14.93 5.70
N ASN A 69 -0.52 -15.53 5.04
CA ASN A 69 -0.56 -15.76 3.60
C ASN A 69 -1.60 -16.82 3.20
N ARG A 70 -1.92 -17.78 4.06
CA ARG A 70 -3.04 -18.71 3.84
C ARG A 70 -4.38 -17.99 3.91
N PHE A 71 -4.57 -17.09 4.86
CA PHE A 71 -5.76 -16.25 4.93
C PHE A 71 -5.88 -15.38 3.69
N ALA A 72 -4.80 -14.69 3.29
CA ALA A 72 -4.73 -13.86 2.09
C ALA A 72 -5.14 -14.63 0.82
N GLU A 73 -4.62 -15.85 0.64
CA GLU A 73 -5.00 -16.74 -0.46
C GLU A 73 -6.47 -17.15 -0.39
N THR A 74 -6.98 -17.47 0.80
CA THR A 74 -8.39 -17.85 0.96
C THR A 74 -9.33 -16.72 0.55
N VAL A 75 -9.08 -15.49 0.97
CA VAL A 75 -9.96 -14.35 0.64
C VAL A 75 -9.85 -13.93 -0.82
N SER A 76 -8.73 -14.18 -1.49
CA SER A 76 -8.56 -13.88 -2.92
C SER A 76 -9.43 -14.72 -3.85
N HIS A 77 -10.08 -15.76 -3.35
CA HIS A 77 -11.11 -16.51 -4.10
C HIS A 77 -12.48 -15.81 -4.14
N THR A 78 -12.63 -14.70 -3.41
CA THR A 78 -13.83 -13.88 -3.45
C THR A 78 -13.81 -12.97 -4.66
N GLU A 79 -14.91 -12.88 -5.41
CA GLU A 79 -15.02 -11.99 -6.56
C GLU A 79 -14.69 -10.54 -6.21
N GLY A 80 -13.88 -9.89 -7.02
CA GLY A 80 -13.43 -8.51 -6.80
C GLY A 80 -12.32 -8.37 -5.76
N ILE A 81 -11.88 -9.45 -5.10
CA ILE A 81 -10.78 -9.41 -4.12
C ILE A 81 -9.49 -9.96 -4.74
N ILE A 82 -8.45 -9.16 -4.65
CA ILE A 82 -7.08 -9.56 -4.95
C ILE A 82 -6.30 -9.43 -3.64
N SER A 83 -5.39 -10.35 -3.36
CA SER A 83 -4.55 -10.23 -2.17
C SER A 83 -3.06 -10.22 -2.54
N PHE A 84 -2.33 -9.31 -1.93
CA PHE A 84 -0.88 -9.42 -1.84
C PHE A 84 -0.51 -10.37 -0.70
N GLY A 85 0.72 -10.86 -0.71
CA GLY A 85 1.28 -11.60 0.40
C GLY A 85 1.95 -10.68 1.42
N GLY A 86 2.43 -11.25 2.51
CA GLY A 86 3.24 -10.55 3.50
C GLY A 86 4.47 -11.36 3.88
N ILE A 87 5.54 -10.66 4.26
CA ILE A 87 6.78 -11.26 4.74
C ILE A 87 7.41 -10.34 5.80
N HIS A 88 8.13 -10.92 6.76
CA HIS A 88 8.88 -10.17 7.77
C HIS A 88 10.38 -10.15 7.42
N PRO A 89 11.11 -9.04 7.68
CA PRO A 89 12.55 -8.99 7.39
C PRO A 89 13.39 -10.04 8.12
N ASP A 90 12.92 -10.56 9.24
CA ASP A 90 13.57 -11.63 10.00
C ASP A 90 13.11 -13.05 9.61
N ASN A 91 12.32 -13.22 8.55
CA ASN A 91 12.05 -14.55 8.05
C ASN A 91 13.34 -15.15 7.48
N ASP A 92 13.52 -16.44 7.68
CA ASP A 92 14.52 -17.26 6.98
C ASP A 92 14.08 -17.55 5.53
N ASN A 93 15.02 -18.00 4.70
CA ASN A 93 14.73 -18.50 3.34
C ASN A 93 13.89 -17.52 2.49
N ILE A 94 14.23 -16.23 2.53
CA ILE A 94 13.49 -15.14 1.86
C ILE A 94 13.18 -15.47 0.40
N VAL A 95 14.18 -15.91 -0.39
CA VAL A 95 14.00 -16.20 -1.82
C VAL A 95 12.96 -17.32 -2.03
N GLN A 96 13.04 -18.41 -1.27
CA GLN A 96 12.11 -19.53 -1.38
C GLN A 96 10.69 -19.14 -0.94
N ARG A 97 10.57 -18.31 0.10
CA ARG A 97 9.26 -17.82 0.57
C ARG A 97 8.60 -16.91 -0.46
N LEU A 98 9.34 -15.98 -1.04
CA LEU A 98 8.83 -15.08 -2.08
C LEU A 98 8.49 -15.85 -3.36
N GLN A 99 9.33 -16.82 -3.77
CA GLN A 99 9.01 -17.70 -4.87
C GLN A 99 7.71 -18.49 -4.61
N SER A 100 7.54 -19.02 -3.40
CA SER A 100 6.30 -19.71 -3.00
C SER A 100 5.06 -18.80 -3.10
N LEU A 101 5.17 -17.50 -2.74
CA LEU A 101 4.06 -16.56 -2.93
C LEU A 101 3.74 -16.35 -4.42
N LYS A 102 4.76 -16.17 -5.26
CA LYS A 102 4.58 -16.06 -6.71
C LYS A 102 3.91 -17.29 -7.30
N ASP A 103 4.38 -18.49 -6.93
CA ASP A 103 3.82 -19.77 -7.42
C ASP A 103 2.35 -19.97 -7.01
N ARG A 104 1.93 -19.37 -5.90
CA ARG A 104 0.54 -19.33 -5.42
C ARG A 104 -0.29 -18.21 -6.08
N GLY A 105 0.29 -17.46 -7.00
CA GLY A 105 -0.40 -16.45 -7.80
C GLY A 105 -0.51 -15.06 -7.17
N PHE A 106 0.20 -14.80 -6.06
CA PHE A 106 0.26 -13.45 -5.51
C PHE A 106 0.96 -12.50 -6.49
N LYS A 107 0.39 -11.32 -6.69
CA LYS A 107 0.94 -10.27 -7.57
C LYS A 107 1.94 -9.35 -6.87
N GLY A 108 2.03 -9.43 -5.55
CA GLY A 108 2.93 -8.58 -4.76
C GLY A 108 2.92 -8.93 -3.28
N ILE A 109 3.64 -8.11 -2.52
CA ILE A 109 3.72 -8.20 -1.06
C ILE A 109 3.49 -6.84 -0.40
N LYS A 110 3.11 -6.85 0.88
CA LYS A 110 3.08 -5.67 1.76
C LYS A 110 4.23 -5.73 2.75
N LEU A 111 4.90 -4.59 2.92
CA LEU A 111 5.86 -4.30 3.98
C LEU A 111 5.39 -3.12 4.83
N HIS A 112 5.65 -3.16 6.13
CA HIS A 112 5.30 -2.10 7.07
C HIS A 112 6.46 -1.83 8.02
N PRO A 113 7.38 -0.91 7.66
CA PRO A 113 8.62 -0.66 8.39
C PRO A 113 8.44 -0.39 9.89
N ASP A 114 7.41 0.39 10.26
CA ASP A 114 7.15 0.74 11.66
C ASP A 114 6.67 -0.49 12.47
N TYR A 115 5.70 -1.26 11.97
CA TYR A 115 5.20 -2.46 12.64
C TYR A 115 6.21 -3.63 12.63
N GLN A 116 7.17 -3.60 11.72
CA GLN A 116 8.23 -4.60 11.62
C GLN A 116 9.54 -4.13 12.30
N HIS A 117 9.55 -2.93 12.90
CA HIS A 117 10.68 -2.32 13.61
C HIS A 117 11.98 -2.38 12.83
N CYS A 118 11.92 -2.03 11.55
CA CYS A 118 13.04 -2.14 10.62
C CYS A 118 13.07 -0.96 9.66
N TYR A 119 14.17 -0.22 9.60
CA TYR A 119 14.30 0.89 8.67
C TYR A 119 14.31 0.40 7.22
N ILE A 120 13.67 1.15 6.33
CA ILE A 120 13.47 0.75 4.93
C ILE A 120 14.79 0.53 4.17
N ASN A 121 15.88 1.17 4.56
CA ASN A 121 17.22 0.99 3.99
C ASN A 121 18.05 -0.11 4.66
N ASP A 122 17.46 -0.92 5.56
CA ASP A 122 18.13 -2.07 6.16
C ASP A 122 18.43 -3.13 5.07
N PRO A 123 19.61 -3.78 5.09
CA PRO A 123 19.95 -4.82 4.13
C PRO A 123 18.94 -5.95 4.00
N ARG A 124 18.19 -6.28 5.06
CA ARG A 124 17.12 -7.30 5.03
C ARG A 124 15.98 -6.89 4.11
N TYR A 125 15.52 -5.63 4.18
CA TYR A 125 14.50 -5.09 3.27
C TYR A 125 15.03 -4.97 1.85
N ILE A 126 16.26 -4.48 1.67
CA ILE A 126 16.89 -4.39 0.34
C ILE A 126 16.91 -5.76 -0.32
N ASN A 127 17.26 -6.83 0.42
CA ASN A 127 17.25 -8.21 -0.09
C ASN A 127 15.83 -8.67 -0.48
N ILE A 128 14.82 -8.40 0.35
CA ILE A 128 13.42 -8.73 0.05
C ILE A 128 12.97 -8.02 -1.22
N ILE A 129 13.19 -6.70 -1.31
CA ILE A 129 12.72 -5.88 -2.43
C ILE A 129 13.43 -6.29 -3.74
N ARG A 130 14.74 -6.51 -3.71
CA ARG A 130 15.48 -7.04 -4.88
C ARG A 130 14.92 -8.37 -5.37
N THR A 131 14.69 -9.30 -4.45
CA THR A 131 14.10 -10.60 -4.79
C THR A 131 12.71 -10.43 -5.39
N CYS A 132 11.88 -9.51 -4.89
CA CYS A 132 10.58 -9.22 -5.48
C CYS A 132 10.71 -8.67 -6.90
N VAL A 133 11.64 -7.73 -7.14
CA VAL A 133 11.92 -7.19 -8.48
C VAL A 133 12.36 -8.31 -9.45
N GLU A 134 13.26 -9.19 -9.03
CA GLU A 134 13.72 -10.35 -9.82
C GLU A 134 12.57 -11.33 -10.13
N LEU A 135 11.64 -11.47 -9.20
CA LEU A 135 10.46 -12.33 -9.34
C LEU A 135 9.28 -11.64 -10.04
N ASP A 136 9.40 -10.40 -10.46
CA ASP A 136 8.30 -9.59 -11.00
C ASP A 136 7.08 -9.52 -10.04
N LEU A 137 7.34 -9.32 -8.76
CA LEU A 137 6.35 -9.07 -7.70
C LEU A 137 6.33 -7.59 -7.33
N MET A 138 5.14 -7.01 -7.20
CA MET A 138 4.98 -5.66 -6.68
C MET A 138 5.28 -5.61 -5.17
N VAL A 139 5.78 -4.49 -4.69
CA VAL A 139 6.05 -4.28 -3.26
C VAL A 139 5.33 -3.02 -2.79
N SER A 140 4.24 -3.17 -2.05
CA SER A 140 3.58 -2.06 -1.37
C SER A 140 4.25 -1.84 -0.01
N ILE A 141 4.68 -0.60 0.25
CA ILE A 141 5.44 -0.22 1.45
C ILE A 141 4.70 0.92 2.15
N HIS A 142 4.41 0.76 3.45
CA HIS A 142 3.99 1.90 4.27
C HIS A 142 5.11 2.93 4.30
N ALA A 143 4.81 4.20 4.03
CA ALA A 143 5.79 5.27 3.91
C ALA A 143 5.37 6.53 4.67
N GLY A 144 6.33 7.21 5.28
CA GLY A 144 6.11 8.38 6.13
C GLY A 144 5.71 8.01 7.56
N VAL A 145 4.99 8.92 8.19
CA VAL A 145 4.55 8.79 9.59
C VAL A 145 3.42 7.76 9.70
N ASP A 146 3.56 6.77 10.58
CA ASP A 146 2.41 5.98 11.04
C ASP A 146 1.80 6.68 12.25
N ILE A 147 0.49 6.96 12.20
CA ILE A 147 -0.19 7.73 13.26
C ILE A 147 -0.31 6.98 14.59
N GLY A 148 -0.21 5.65 14.56
CA GLY A 148 -0.15 4.80 15.76
C GLY A 148 1.26 4.63 16.32
N TYR A 149 2.30 4.92 15.50
CA TYR A 149 3.72 4.81 15.86
C TYR A 149 4.51 5.99 15.27
N PRO A 150 4.29 7.21 15.75
CA PRO A 150 4.84 8.41 15.10
C PRO A 150 6.36 8.53 15.17
N ASP A 151 7.01 7.87 16.11
CA ASP A 151 8.46 7.96 16.33
C ASP A 151 9.10 6.63 16.73
N PRO A 152 10.23 6.26 16.10
CA PRO A 152 10.84 6.90 14.94
C PRO A 152 10.14 6.48 13.64
N VAL A 153 10.13 7.37 12.62
CA VAL A 153 9.65 7.03 11.28
C VAL A 153 10.66 6.12 10.58
N HIS A 154 10.25 4.90 10.23
CA HIS A 154 11.16 3.90 9.64
C HIS A 154 11.27 3.96 8.10
N CYS A 155 10.32 4.63 7.44
CA CYS A 155 10.32 4.82 5.98
C CYS A 155 10.16 6.31 5.59
N PRO A 156 11.06 7.21 6.05
CA PRO A 156 11.04 8.59 5.59
C PRO A 156 11.59 8.71 4.16
N PRO A 157 11.22 9.75 3.39
CA PRO A 157 11.63 9.92 2.00
C PRO A 157 13.15 9.84 1.76
N GLU A 158 13.96 10.38 2.65
CA GLU A 158 15.43 10.34 2.52
C GLU A 158 16.01 8.91 2.63
N LEU A 159 15.46 8.07 3.52
CA LEU A 159 15.88 6.67 3.61
C LEU A 159 15.30 5.83 2.46
N THR A 160 14.13 6.22 1.97
CA THR A 160 13.52 5.60 0.79
C THR A 160 14.40 5.78 -0.44
N VAL A 161 14.96 6.97 -0.67
CA VAL A 161 15.95 7.19 -1.75
C VAL A 161 17.13 6.25 -1.61
N LYS A 162 17.71 6.12 -0.41
CA LYS A 162 18.84 5.21 -0.17
C LYS A 162 18.49 3.75 -0.45
N MET A 163 17.26 3.35 -0.11
CA MET A 163 16.75 2.02 -0.44
C MET A 163 16.62 1.84 -1.96
N LEU A 164 16.02 2.80 -2.67
CA LEU A 164 15.89 2.73 -4.13
C LEU A 164 17.25 2.65 -4.82
N ASP A 165 18.21 3.49 -4.41
CA ASP A 165 19.57 3.48 -4.95
C ASP A 165 20.28 2.14 -4.67
N ALA A 166 20.07 1.54 -3.50
CA ALA A 166 20.60 0.23 -3.19
C ALA A 166 19.93 -0.89 -4.00
N VAL A 167 18.60 -0.87 -4.14
CA VAL A 167 17.84 -1.89 -4.91
C VAL A 167 18.21 -1.87 -6.38
N TYR A 168 18.29 -0.69 -6.98
CA TYR A 168 18.49 -0.49 -8.42
C TYR A 168 19.93 -0.06 -8.80
N GLU A 169 20.88 -0.16 -7.87
CA GLU A 169 22.30 0.17 -8.10
C GLU A 169 22.51 1.60 -8.62
N GLY A 170 21.74 2.55 -8.11
CA GLY A 170 21.78 3.96 -8.50
C GLY A 170 21.22 4.27 -9.90
N LYS A 171 20.48 3.32 -10.51
CA LYS A 171 19.81 3.50 -11.80
C LYS A 171 18.30 3.62 -11.61
N GLU A 172 17.63 4.33 -12.53
CA GLU A 172 16.16 4.24 -12.59
C GLU A 172 15.75 2.91 -13.22
N PRO A 173 14.78 2.17 -12.63
CA PRO A 173 14.30 0.91 -13.18
C PRO A 173 13.51 1.15 -14.48
N GLU A 174 13.55 0.19 -15.41
CA GLU A 174 12.71 0.21 -16.60
C GLU A 174 11.23 0.00 -16.25
N LYS A 175 10.93 -0.83 -15.26
CA LYS A 175 9.59 -1.12 -14.74
C LYS A 175 9.51 -0.77 -13.25
N ALA A 176 8.49 -0.02 -12.86
CA ALA A 176 8.21 0.24 -11.46
C ALA A 176 7.63 -1.02 -10.78
N HIS A 177 8.24 -1.46 -9.68
CA HIS A 177 7.76 -2.57 -8.85
C HIS A 177 7.37 -2.12 -7.44
N ILE A 178 7.72 -0.89 -7.06
CA ILE A 178 7.53 -0.39 -5.70
C ILE A 178 6.35 0.58 -5.69
N ILE A 179 5.47 0.40 -4.70
CA ILE A 179 4.36 1.29 -4.39
C ILE A 179 4.63 1.87 -3.01
N LEU A 180 4.86 3.16 -2.94
CA LEU A 180 5.01 3.88 -1.68
C LEU A 180 3.63 4.39 -1.26
N ALA A 181 3.14 3.88 -0.14
CA ALA A 181 1.83 4.25 0.38
C ALA A 181 1.74 5.74 0.77
N HIS A 182 0.51 6.23 0.88
CA HIS A 182 0.21 7.54 1.45
C HIS A 182 0.87 8.69 0.69
N LEU A 183 0.68 8.72 -0.66
CA LEU A 183 1.31 9.67 -1.57
C LEU A 183 2.83 9.75 -1.43
N GLY A 184 3.46 8.58 -1.16
CA GLY A 184 4.91 8.45 -1.06
C GLY A 184 5.49 8.72 0.32
N GLY A 185 4.68 9.17 1.29
CA GLY A 185 5.13 9.41 2.67
C GLY A 185 4.15 10.27 3.45
N HIS A 186 3.28 9.62 4.28
CA HIS A 186 2.30 10.31 5.10
C HIS A 186 2.94 11.40 5.97
N ASP A 187 2.33 12.58 5.98
CA ASP A 187 2.76 13.77 6.76
C ASP A 187 4.21 14.23 6.52
N MET A 188 4.81 13.80 5.37
CA MET A 188 6.16 14.20 4.93
C MET A 188 6.15 14.71 3.49
N TYR A 189 5.07 15.31 3.02
CA TYR A 189 4.80 15.59 1.60
C TYR A 189 5.79 16.57 0.94
N ASP A 190 6.35 17.51 1.68
CA ASP A 190 7.39 18.42 1.17
C ASP A 190 8.69 17.65 0.84
N ASP A 191 9.07 16.70 1.70
CA ASP A 191 10.22 15.84 1.47
C ASP A 191 9.92 14.81 0.36
N VAL A 192 8.71 14.30 0.26
CA VAL A 192 8.28 13.48 -0.89
C VAL A 192 8.42 14.27 -2.18
N GLU A 193 7.93 15.51 -2.23
CA GLU A 193 8.03 16.36 -3.40
C GLU A 193 9.49 16.65 -3.79
N LYS A 194 10.36 16.77 -2.81
CA LYS A 194 11.79 17.05 -2.99
C LYS A 194 12.60 15.83 -3.44
N TYR A 195 12.35 14.66 -2.85
CA TYR A 195 13.23 13.49 -2.97
C TYR A 195 12.67 12.39 -3.86
N LEU A 196 11.34 12.22 -3.92
CA LEU A 196 10.71 11.05 -4.52
C LEU A 196 9.86 11.37 -5.75
N ALA A 197 9.31 12.59 -5.85
CA ALA A 197 8.47 12.95 -6.99
C ALA A 197 9.24 12.88 -8.31
N GLY A 198 8.71 12.13 -9.28
CA GLY A 198 9.31 11.88 -10.58
C GLY A 198 10.24 10.65 -10.64
N ARG A 199 10.47 9.94 -9.51
CA ARG A 199 11.16 8.64 -9.51
C ARG A 199 10.22 7.56 -10.06
N ASN A 200 10.77 6.53 -10.69
CA ASN A 200 9.99 5.43 -11.27
C ASN A 200 9.51 4.44 -10.20
N VAL A 201 8.61 4.91 -9.35
CA VAL A 201 7.85 4.17 -8.33
C VAL A 201 6.39 4.59 -8.42
N TYR A 202 5.47 3.80 -7.89
CA TYR A 202 4.09 4.23 -7.73
C TYR A 202 3.89 4.89 -6.36
N PHE A 203 2.98 5.89 -6.30
CA PHE A 203 2.39 6.37 -5.05
C PHE A 203 0.93 5.90 -4.98
N ASP A 204 0.45 5.46 -3.81
CA ASP A 204 -0.98 5.30 -3.61
C ASP A 204 -1.61 6.50 -2.88
N THR A 205 -2.92 6.64 -3.00
CA THR A 205 -3.66 7.77 -2.40
C THR A 205 -4.18 7.49 -1.00
N ALA A 206 -3.90 6.31 -0.46
CA ALA A 206 -4.46 5.82 0.79
C ALA A 206 -4.24 6.78 1.95
N TYR A 207 -5.31 7.08 2.69
CA TYR A 207 -5.28 7.89 3.92
C TYR A 207 -4.52 9.23 3.83
N SER A 208 -4.37 9.80 2.63
CA SER A 208 -3.55 11.00 2.44
C SER A 208 -4.19 12.03 1.54
N ILE A 209 -4.86 11.59 0.50
CA ILE A 209 -5.27 12.46 -0.60
C ILE A 209 -6.18 13.62 -0.18
N ASP A 210 -6.99 13.43 0.84
CA ASP A 210 -7.91 14.41 1.41
C ASP A 210 -7.31 15.17 2.63
N GLN A 211 -6.05 14.92 2.96
CA GLN A 211 -5.36 15.53 4.09
C GLN A 211 -4.43 16.67 3.69
N LEU A 212 -4.10 16.78 2.40
CA LEU A 212 -3.32 17.88 1.87
C LEU A 212 -4.22 19.00 1.35
N PRO A 213 -3.72 20.25 1.33
CA PRO A 213 -4.32 21.30 0.51
C PRO A 213 -4.44 20.84 -0.95
N VAL A 214 -5.57 21.12 -1.58
CA VAL A 214 -5.88 20.64 -2.96
C VAL A 214 -4.78 21.02 -3.95
N ASP A 215 -4.24 22.24 -3.85
CA ASP A 215 -3.17 22.73 -4.73
C ASP A 215 -1.85 21.96 -4.53
N GLN A 216 -1.50 21.60 -3.29
CA GLN A 216 -0.33 20.79 -2.99
C GLN A 216 -0.54 19.35 -3.50
N CYS A 217 -1.70 18.78 -3.27
CA CYS A 217 -2.04 17.43 -3.74
C CYS A 217 -1.92 17.33 -5.26
N VAL A 218 -2.56 18.25 -6.00
CA VAL A 218 -2.52 18.28 -7.47
C VAL A 218 -1.10 18.53 -7.99
N ARG A 219 -0.36 19.43 -7.36
CA ARG A 219 1.03 19.69 -7.72
C ARG A 219 1.91 18.45 -7.54
N LEU A 220 1.77 17.74 -6.41
CA LEU A 220 2.52 16.52 -6.15
C LEU A 220 2.19 15.43 -7.17
N ILE A 221 0.90 15.18 -7.43
CA ILE A 221 0.45 14.21 -8.45
C ILE A 221 1.05 14.53 -9.82
N ARG A 222 0.98 15.79 -10.27
CA ARG A 222 1.51 16.19 -11.58
C ARG A 222 3.02 16.16 -11.66
N LYS A 223 3.71 16.52 -10.57
CA LYS A 223 5.18 16.45 -10.53
C LYS A 223 5.69 15.01 -10.53
N HIS A 224 4.97 14.10 -9.88
CA HIS A 224 5.30 12.68 -9.88
C HIS A 224 4.93 12.02 -11.20
N GLY A 225 3.84 12.41 -11.81
CA GLY A 225 3.21 11.79 -12.98
C GLY A 225 1.96 11.02 -12.56
N ALA A 226 0.79 11.43 -13.07
CA ALA A 226 -0.48 10.77 -12.77
C ALA A 226 -0.52 9.29 -13.22
N ASP A 227 0.32 8.91 -14.17
CA ASP A 227 0.54 7.53 -14.66
C ASP A 227 1.32 6.65 -13.66
N HIS A 228 1.84 7.24 -12.58
CA HIS A 228 2.51 6.57 -11.47
C HIS A 228 1.78 6.77 -10.13
N VAL A 229 0.52 7.22 -10.15
CA VAL A 229 -0.32 7.31 -8.96
C VAL A 229 -1.45 6.29 -9.07
N VAL A 230 -1.72 5.54 -8.02
CA VAL A 230 -2.78 4.54 -7.94
C VAL A 230 -3.74 4.87 -6.81
N PHE A 231 -5.02 4.55 -7.00
CA PHE A 231 -6.03 4.74 -5.98
C PHE A 231 -5.87 3.69 -4.87
N GLY A 232 -5.90 4.16 -3.65
CA GLY A 232 -5.94 3.36 -2.42
C GLY A 232 -6.74 4.09 -1.37
N THR A 233 -7.34 3.36 -0.43
CA THR A 233 -8.18 3.97 0.60
C THR A 233 -7.66 3.79 2.02
N ASP A 234 -6.87 2.76 2.27
CA ASP A 234 -6.53 2.33 3.62
C ASP A 234 -7.76 1.89 4.44
N SER A 235 -8.79 1.34 3.75
CA SER A 235 -9.92 0.72 4.44
C SER A 235 -9.41 -0.32 5.45
N PRO A 236 -9.86 -0.34 6.71
CA PRO A 236 -11.08 0.26 7.25
C PRO A 236 -10.92 1.69 7.78
N TRP A 237 -9.78 2.35 7.67
CA TRP A 237 -9.53 3.67 8.29
C TRP A 237 -10.21 4.81 7.54
N THR A 238 -10.44 4.67 6.23
CA THR A 238 -11.26 5.59 5.44
C THR A 238 -12.36 4.85 4.66
N ARG A 239 -13.35 5.60 4.16
CA ARG A 239 -14.44 5.04 3.34
C ARG A 239 -14.06 5.07 1.87
N GLN A 240 -14.18 3.95 1.18
CA GLN A 240 -13.88 3.81 -0.24
C GLN A 240 -14.64 4.83 -1.09
N LYS A 241 -15.94 4.98 -0.85
CA LYS A 241 -16.77 5.97 -1.54
C LYS A 241 -16.24 7.40 -1.37
N GLN A 242 -15.95 7.81 -0.14
CA GLN A 242 -15.46 9.15 0.16
C GLN A 242 -14.16 9.45 -0.57
N GLN A 243 -13.20 8.53 -0.54
CA GLN A 243 -11.90 8.69 -1.20
C GLN A 243 -12.04 8.73 -2.72
N ALA A 244 -12.88 7.87 -3.32
CA ALA A 244 -13.15 7.89 -4.75
C ALA A 244 -13.83 9.20 -5.20
N ASP A 245 -14.82 9.67 -4.45
CA ASP A 245 -15.50 10.94 -4.72
C ASP A 245 -14.53 12.13 -4.57
N TYR A 246 -13.59 12.05 -3.62
CA TYR A 246 -12.56 13.08 -3.46
C TYR A 246 -11.63 13.15 -4.68
N VAL A 247 -11.11 12.00 -5.17
CA VAL A 247 -10.31 11.96 -6.40
C VAL A 247 -11.06 12.57 -7.59
N ARG A 248 -12.35 12.23 -7.73
CA ARG A 248 -13.20 12.79 -8.80
C ARG A 248 -13.37 14.31 -8.71
N SER A 249 -13.35 14.87 -7.49
CA SER A 249 -13.52 16.29 -7.24
C SER A 249 -12.25 17.13 -7.49
N LEU A 250 -11.07 16.51 -7.54
CA LEU A 250 -9.81 17.21 -7.76
C LEU A 250 -9.78 17.88 -9.14
N PRO A 251 -9.11 19.04 -9.27
CA PRO A 251 -8.95 19.76 -10.54
C PRO A 251 -7.88 19.07 -11.43
N LEU A 252 -8.07 17.79 -11.66
CA LEU A 252 -7.34 16.93 -12.57
C LEU A 252 -8.16 16.72 -13.84
N THR A 253 -7.50 16.39 -14.96
CA THR A 253 -8.20 15.99 -16.16
C THR A 253 -8.88 14.63 -15.96
N GLU A 254 -9.90 14.32 -16.77
CA GLU A 254 -10.57 13.01 -16.68
C GLU A 254 -9.62 11.85 -16.96
N GLU A 255 -8.62 12.06 -17.84
CA GLU A 255 -7.57 11.08 -18.11
C GLU A 255 -6.68 10.84 -16.88
N GLU A 256 -6.24 11.90 -16.18
CA GLU A 256 -5.47 11.79 -14.93
C GLU A 256 -6.29 11.05 -13.87
N LYS A 257 -7.59 11.34 -13.73
CA LYS A 257 -8.49 10.64 -12.79
C LYS A 257 -8.64 9.16 -13.12
N GLU A 258 -8.82 8.81 -14.40
CA GLU A 258 -8.93 7.42 -14.82
C GLU A 258 -7.62 6.65 -14.62
N LEU A 259 -6.47 7.27 -14.87
CA LEU A 259 -5.16 6.69 -14.56
C LEU A 259 -5.09 6.33 -13.07
N ILE A 260 -5.40 7.26 -12.19
CA ILE A 260 -5.35 7.08 -10.74
C ILE A 260 -6.37 6.03 -10.29
N LEU A 261 -7.65 6.17 -10.69
CA LEU A 261 -8.73 5.35 -10.16
C LEU A 261 -8.64 3.88 -10.56
N TRP A 262 -8.01 3.56 -11.71
CA TRP A 262 -7.98 2.17 -12.15
C TRP A 262 -6.92 1.79 -13.19
N LYS A 263 -6.61 2.64 -14.19
CA LYS A 263 -5.78 2.22 -15.33
C LYS A 263 -4.39 1.78 -14.93
N ASN A 264 -3.75 2.52 -14.02
CA ASN A 264 -2.40 2.20 -13.55
C ASN A 264 -2.37 0.87 -12.79
N ALA A 265 -3.30 0.67 -11.85
CA ALA A 265 -3.40 -0.58 -11.10
C ALA A 265 -3.76 -1.77 -12.00
N ALA A 266 -4.69 -1.60 -12.93
CA ALA A 266 -5.10 -2.64 -13.88
C ALA A 266 -3.92 -3.18 -14.70
N LYS A 267 -2.98 -2.30 -15.08
CA LYS A 267 -1.81 -2.63 -15.89
C LYS A 267 -0.89 -3.66 -15.22
N PHE A 268 -0.57 -3.50 -13.94
CA PHE A 268 0.33 -4.43 -13.25
C PHE A 268 -0.39 -5.57 -12.53
N LEU A 269 -1.71 -5.47 -12.36
CA LEU A 269 -2.53 -6.57 -11.84
C LEU A 269 -2.97 -7.55 -12.94
N ASP A 270 -2.73 -7.24 -14.22
CA ASP A 270 -3.18 -8.02 -15.37
C ASP A 270 -4.70 -8.23 -15.38
N ILE A 271 -5.47 -7.16 -15.14
CA ILE A 271 -6.95 -7.20 -15.11
C ILE A 271 -7.58 -6.84 -16.46
N LEU A 272 -6.79 -6.35 -17.41
CA LEU A 272 -7.24 -5.91 -18.74
C LEU A 272 -6.98 -6.98 -19.79
#